data_974ea3d77c19223cf307b5d9b0a9f013
#
_entry.id   974ea3d77c19223cf307b5d9b0a9f013
#
_cell.length_a   1.000
_cell.length_b   1.000
_cell.length_c   1.000
_cell.angle_alpha   90.00
_cell.angle_beta   90.00
_cell.angle_gamma   90.00
#
_symmetry.space_group_name_H-M   'P 1'
#
loop_
_entity.id
_entity.type
_entity.pdbx_description
1 polymer ?
#
loop_
_entity_poly.entity_id
_entity_poly.type
_entity_poly.pdbx_seq_one_letter_code
_entity_poly.pdbx_strand_id
1 'polypeptide(L)'
;MKRRLTAFLLLAAAALSLCGCGSVFDTEYVVETNYEPIVNVASEPDDATVATLDDLKEVLRNMVAEGDVSRIIHFDPAYEGDVSADLASACWQIRTQDALCAYCVENISYEVSKIVNRYEALISVLYGRTAEERESIVLLPYAADAGELLREAMEAGRRTLVLLVERSSYTPEAMEDFVLQIYHETPTISPREPEVQVSMTSGADTQRLYVLEFAYGLSETERASRCKAMAELDLFPGTDVSGLSEAERALLACCALIVWSRYTDDSEQDSVYDALIGCKANDHGLALAYVEYCRRLGLSCEIVHGQRDGAEYSWNIVEIDGEHYHVDTAACSRTGIAAGFLLDDESAWGAYRWDYFAYPHCTGPLTYADLSFSPSSRTAAAAIPKERFLEPEENTP
;
A
#
# COMPACT_ATOMS: atom_id res chain seq x y z
N MET A 1 -20.31 -8.83 39.90
CA MET A 1 -20.31 -7.37 39.66
C MET A 1 -19.86 -7.00 38.24
N LYS A 2 -18.90 -7.68 37.60
CA LYS A 2 -18.39 -7.34 36.27
C LYS A 2 -19.43 -7.43 35.13
N ARG A 3 -20.37 -8.39 35.18
CA ARG A 3 -21.41 -8.55 34.13
C ARG A 3 -22.52 -7.47 34.13
N ARG A 4 -22.71 -6.74 35.23
CA ARG A 4 -23.68 -5.64 35.30
C ARG A 4 -23.09 -4.31 34.81
N LEU A 5 -21.77 -4.15 34.87
CA LEU A 5 -21.08 -2.95 34.38
C LEU A 5 -21.00 -2.92 32.86
N THR A 6 -20.79 -4.07 32.20
CA THR A 6 -20.78 -4.19 30.74
C THR A 6 -22.15 -3.97 30.12
N ALA A 7 -23.23 -4.41 30.77
CA ALA A 7 -24.59 -4.15 30.32
C ALA A 7 -24.96 -2.66 30.40
N PHE A 8 -24.49 -1.96 31.42
CA PHE A 8 -24.72 -0.52 31.59
C PHE A 8 -23.95 0.33 30.57
N LEU A 9 -22.73 -0.07 30.22
CA LEU A 9 -21.93 0.59 29.18
C LEU A 9 -22.51 0.40 27.77
N LEU A 10 -23.03 -0.78 27.46
CA LEU A 10 -23.72 -1.04 26.18
C LEU A 10 -25.06 -0.30 26.07
N LEU A 11 -25.81 -0.15 27.16
CA LEU A 11 -27.02 0.66 27.17
C LEU A 11 -26.76 2.16 27.04
N ALA A 12 -25.68 2.66 27.64
CA ALA A 12 -25.24 4.06 27.50
C ALA A 12 -24.76 4.38 26.06
N ALA A 13 -24.06 3.45 25.41
CA ALA A 13 -23.65 3.59 24.01
C ALA A 13 -24.85 3.58 23.05
N ALA A 14 -25.86 2.73 23.31
CA ALA A 14 -27.09 2.69 22.53
C ALA A 14 -27.99 3.94 22.71
N ALA A 15 -27.97 4.56 23.89
CA ALA A 15 -28.72 5.78 24.16
C ALA A 15 -28.08 7.03 23.52
N LEU A 16 -26.76 7.05 23.32
CA LEU A 16 -26.05 8.14 22.63
C LEU A 16 -26.22 8.09 21.10
N SER A 17 -26.52 6.92 20.52
CA SER A 17 -26.77 6.79 19.09
C SER A 17 -28.19 7.13 18.65
N LEU A 18 -29.12 7.36 19.58
CA LEU A 18 -30.53 7.72 19.28
C LEU A 18 -30.86 9.21 19.41
N CYS A 19 -29.90 10.06 19.81
CA CYS A 19 -30.10 11.52 19.94
C CYS A 19 -29.52 12.34 18.78
N GLY A 20 -29.31 11.77 17.61
CA GLY A 20 -28.67 12.42 16.47
C GLY A 20 -29.44 12.36 15.16
N CYS A 21 -30.76 12.62 15.14
CA CYS A 21 -31.49 12.90 13.91
C CYS A 21 -32.61 13.91 14.20
N GLY A 22 -32.24 15.16 14.32
CA GLY A 22 -33.16 16.28 14.33
C GLY A 22 -32.65 17.34 13.36
N SER A 23 -33.31 17.43 12.20
CA SER A 23 -33.37 18.56 11.26
C SER A 23 -32.12 19.45 11.14
N VAL A 24 -31.21 19.07 10.26
CA VAL A 24 -30.14 19.95 9.75
C VAL A 24 -30.60 20.73 8.50
N PHE A 25 -31.86 20.61 8.08
CA PHE A 25 -32.35 21.16 6.82
C PHE A 25 -33.23 22.41 6.94
N ASP A 26 -33.38 22.99 8.13
CA ASP A 26 -34.12 24.26 8.32
C ASP A 26 -33.28 25.21 9.17
N THR A 27 -32.25 25.81 8.58
CA THR A 27 -31.70 27.07 9.07
C THR A 27 -31.64 28.05 7.90
N GLU A 28 -32.58 28.97 7.85
CA GLU A 28 -32.40 30.23 7.14
C GLU A 28 -31.12 30.89 7.70
N TYR A 29 -30.08 30.95 6.88
CA TYR A 29 -28.85 31.68 7.21
C TYR A 29 -29.16 33.17 7.12
N VAL A 30 -29.41 33.80 8.26
CA VAL A 30 -29.25 35.26 8.39
C VAL A 30 -27.77 35.52 8.46
N VAL A 31 -27.21 36.07 7.39
CA VAL A 31 -25.82 36.50 7.33
C VAL A 31 -25.72 37.80 8.14
N GLU A 32 -25.24 37.71 9.39
CA GLU A 32 -24.71 38.89 10.07
C GLU A 32 -23.31 39.15 9.54
N THR A 33 -23.20 40.18 8.69
CA THR A 33 -21.95 40.66 8.13
C THR A 33 -21.23 41.52 9.20
N ASN A 34 -20.26 40.90 9.87
CA ASN A 34 -19.14 41.63 10.47
C ASN A 34 -17.85 40.86 10.15
N TYR A 35 -17.44 40.93 8.91
CA TYR A 35 -16.11 40.50 8.48
C TYR A 35 -15.38 41.73 7.90
N GLU A 36 -14.37 42.21 8.60
CA GLU A 36 -13.40 43.12 8.01
C GLU A 36 -12.52 42.27 7.06
N PRO A 37 -12.46 42.62 5.77
CA PRO A 37 -11.63 41.85 4.84
C PRO A 37 -10.15 42.07 5.19
N ILE A 38 -9.45 41.03 5.55
CA ILE A 38 -7.99 41.01 5.54
C ILE A 38 -7.59 41.05 4.06
N VAL A 39 -7.26 42.26 3.58
CA VAL A 39 -6.69 42.43 2.24
C VAL A 39 -5.24 41.94 2.28
N ASN A 40 -5.04 40.65 2.04
CA ASN A 40 -3.76 40.17 1.53
C ASN A 40 -3.71 40.56 0.04
N VAL A 41 -2.86 41.51 -0.31
CA VAL A 41 -2.51 41.80 -1.72
C VAL A 41 -1.65 40.64 -2.22
N ALA A 42 -2.28 39.56 -2.65
CA ALA A 42 -1.71 38.60 -3.53
C ALA A 42 -2.21 38.88 -4.95
N SER A 43 -1.33 38.75 -5.94
CA SER A 43 -1.53 38.88 -7.39
C SER A 43 -2.97 38.93 -7.88
N GLU A 44 -3.27 39.85 -8.78
CA GLU A 44 -4.61 39.97 -9.39
C GLU A 44 -5.11 38.56 -9.77
N PRO A 45 -6.33 38.19 -9.28
CA PRO A 45 -6.88 36.87 -9.63
C PRO A 45 -7.11 36.89 -11.15
N ASP A 46 -6.67 35.82 -11.80
CA ASP A 46 -6.89 35.56 -13.22
C ASP A 46 -8.42 35.45 -13.42
N ASP A 47 -9.03 36.50 -13.97
CA ASP A 47 -10.47 36.58 -14.14
C ASP A 47 -10.93 35.55 -15.15
N ALA A 48 -11.59 34.50 -14.70
CA ALA A 48 -12.15 33.46 -15.57
C ALA A 48 -13.51 33.91 -16.14
N THR A 49 -13.73 33.73 -17.44
CA THR A 49 -15.04 33.92 -18.06
C THR A 49 -15.66 32.58 -18.41
N VAL A 50 -16.90 32.34 -17.98
CA VAL A 50 -17.64 31.08 -18.21
C VAL A 50 -18.87 31.34 -19.09
N ALA A 51 -19.08 30.46 -20.07
CA ALA A 51 -20.22 30.52 -20.98
C ALA A 51 -21.26 29.43 -20.70
N THR A 52 -20.81 28.33 -20.04
CA THR A 52 -21.66 27.17 -19.74
C THR A 52 -21.48 26.71 -18.30
N LEU A 53 -22.39 25.84 -17.83
CA LEU A 53 -22.27 25.18 -16.50
C LEU A 53 -21.01 24.29 -16.43
N ASP A 54 -20.59 23.68 -17.54
CA ASP A 54 -19.40 22.83 -17.53
C ASP A 54 -18.11 23.66 -17.46
N ASP A 55 -18.05 24.84 -18.12
CA ASP A 55 -16.95 25.79 -17.92
C ASP A 55 -16.86 26.23 -16.45
N LEU A 56 -18.01 26.50 -15.82
CA LEU A 56 -18.06 26.87 -14.40
C LEU A 56 -17.47 25.75 -13.50
N LYS A 57 -17.84 24.49 -13.75
CA LYS A 57 -17.30 23.35 -13.01
C LYS A 57 -15.80 23.18 -13.23
N GLU A 58 -15.32 23.38 -14.45
CA GLU A 58 -13.90 23.32 -14.78
C GLU A 58 -13.11 24.39 -14.04
N VAL A 59 -13.59 25.63 -14.03
CA VAL A 59 -12.96 26.74 -13.28
C VAL A 59 -12.91 26.41 -11.78
N LEU A 60 -13.99 25.89 -11.20
CA LEU A 60 -14.01 25.50 -9.79
C LEU A 60 -13.02 24.36 -9.47
N ARG A 61 -12.90 23.36 -10.36
CA ARG A 61 -11.89 22.28 -10.20
C ARG A 61 -10.48 22.84 -10.23
N ASN A 62 -10.20 23.73 -11.19
CA ASN A 62 -8.89 24.34 -11.34
C ASN A 62 -8.53 25.20 -10.12
N MET A 63 -9.47 25.96 -9.57
CA MET A 63 -9.28 26.70 -8.31
C MET A 63 -8.81 25.77 -7.18
N VAL A 64 -9.46 24.62 -7.02
CA VAL A 64 -9.09 23.66 -5.97
C VAL A 64 -7.74 23.01 -6.26
N ALA A 65 -7.47 22.65 -7.51
CA ALA A 65 -6.19 22.06 -7.92
C ALA A 65 -5.02 23.04 -7.74
N GLU A 66 -5.23 24.32 -7.99
CA GLU A 66 -4.26 25.42 -7.82
C GLU A 66 -4.15 25.89 -6.35
N GLY A 67 -5.10 25.49 -5.52
CA GLY A 67 -5.14 25.84 -4.10
C GLY A 67 -5.66 27.25 -3.83
N ASP A 68 -6.39 27.83 -4.77
CA ASP A 68 -6.97 29.17 -4.63
C ASP A 68 -7.98 29.25 -3.50
N VAL A 69 -7.89 30.29 -2.69
CA VAL A 69 -8.86 30.57 -1.61
C VAL A 69 -10.03 31.42 -2.09
N SER A 70 -9.83 32.25 -3.15
CA SER A 70 -10.89 33.03 -3.75
C SER A 70 -10.56 33.40 -5.19
N ARG A 71 -11.61 33.53 -6.05
CA ARG A 71 -11.49 33.92 -7.45
C ARG A 71 -12.79 34.66 -7.88
N ILE A 72 -12.67 35.62 -8.78
CA ILE A 72 -13.83 36.24 -9.44
C ILE A 72 -14.08 35.52 -10.75
N ILE A 73 -15.32 35.11 -10.96
CA ILE A 73 -15.78 34.45 -12.20
C ILE A 73 -16.76 35.39 -12.89
N HIS A 74 -16.48 35.68 -14.17
CA HIS A 74 -17.36 36.46 -15.03
C HIS A 74 -18.25 35.54 -15.87
N PHE A 75 -19.54 35.82 -15.92
CA PHE A 75 -20.46 35.09 -16.79
C PHE A 75 -20.56 35.82 -18.14
N ASP A 76 -20.41 35.07 -19.22
CA ASP A 76 -20.62 35.62 -20.56
C ASP A 76 -22.04 36.21 -20.67
N PRO A 77 -22.24 37.36 -21.33
CA PRO A 77 -23.59 37.91 -21.54
C PRO A 77 -24.56 36.96 -22.28
N ALA A 78 -24.03 35.99 -23.02
CA ALA A 78 -24.79 34.93 -23.69
C ALA A 78 -25.03 33.69 -22.83
N TYR A 79 -24.67 33.71 -21.53
CA TYR A 79 -24.92 32.60 -20.62
C TYR A 79 -26.42 32.30 -20.52
N GLU A 80 -26.84 31.12 -20.93
CA GLU A 80 -28.26 30.76 -21.04
C GLU A 80 -28.86 30.18 -19.76
N GLY A 81 -28.02 29.89 -18.70
CA GLY A 81 -28.43 29.28 -17.43
C GLY A 81 -28.96 30.30 -16.40
N ASP A 82 -29.51 29.77 -15.31
CA ASP A 82 -29.75 30.55 -14.09
C ASP A 82 -28.47 30.58 -13.25
N VAL A 83 -27.78 31.72 -13.25
CA VAL A 83 -26.48 31.89 -12.59
C VAL A 83 -26.48 31.43 -11.13
N SER A 84 -27.53 31.75 -10.37
CA SER A 84 -27.58 31.37 -8.94
C SER A 84 -27.84 29.86 -8.75
N ALA A 85 -28.74 29.31 -9.54
CA ALA A 85 -29.03 27.88 -9.49
C ALA A 85 -27.84 27.03 -9.99
N ASP A 86 -27.17 27.50 -11.06
CA ASP A 86 -26.02 26.81 -11.64
C ASP A 86 -24.79 26.88 -10.73
N LEU A 87 -24.54 28.00 -10.05
CA LEU A 87 -23.50 28.08 -9.01
C LEU A 87 -23.77 27.13 -7.85
N ALA A 88 -25.01 27.12 -7.32
CA ALA A 88 -25.38 26.20 -6.26
C ALA A 88 -25.14 24.72 -6.68
N SER A 89 -25.58 24.38 -7.90
CA SER A 89 -25.44 23.05 -8.48
C SER A 89 -23.96 22.68 -8.71
N ALA A 90 -23.18 23.58 -9.32
CA ALA A 90 -21.76 23.37 -9.59
C ALA A 90 -20.95 23.18 -8.30
N CYS A 91 -21.11 24.07 -7.31
CA CYS A 91 -20.41 23.96 -6.02
C CYS A 91 -20.75 22.66 -5.31
N TRP A 92 -22.01 22.24 -5.33
CA TRP A 92 -22.43 20.96 -4.75
C TRP A 92 -21.84 19.77 -5.50
N GLN A 93 -21.93 19.76 -6.84
CA GLN A 93 -21.42 18.65 -7.67
C GLN A 93 -19.91 18.50 -7.52
N ILE A 94 -19.14 19.58 -7.62
CA ILE A 94 -17.69 19.55 -7.46
C ILE A 94 -17.31 18.99 -6.09
N ARG A 95 -17.91 19.49 -5.02
CA ARG A 95 -17.64 19.03 -3.66
C ARG A 95 -18.01 17.58 -3.41
N THR A 96 -18.97 17.00 -4.14
CA THR A 96 -19.49 15.64 -3.88
C THR A 96 -19.12 14.61 -4.95
N GLN A 97 -18.73 15.06 -6.15
CA GLN A 97 -18.52 14.20 -7.30
C GLN A 97 -17.10 14.30 -7.91
N ASP A 98 -16.27 15.20 -7.39
CA ASP A 98 -14.85 15.26 -7.74
C ASP A 98 -14.04 14.78 -6.55
N ALA A 99 -13.17 13.78 -6.77
CA ALA A 99 -12.45 13.11 -5.67
C ALA A 99 -11.48 14.05 -4.94
N LEU A 100 -10.78 14.93 -5.68
CA LEU A 100 -9.86 15.90 -5.10
C LEU A 100 -10.62 16.94 -4.26
N CYS A 101 -11.70 17.49 -4.83
CA CYS A 101 -12.50 18.49 -4.16
C CYS A 101 -13.21 17.92 -2.92
N ALA A 102 -13.76 16.72 -3.02
CA ALA A 102 -14.40 16.03 -1.90
C ALA A 102 -13.43 15.76 -0.74
N TYR A 103 -12.15 15.52 -1.04
CA TYR A 103 -11.11 15.31 -0.04
C TYR A 103 -10.56 16.60 0.56
N CYS A 104 -10.36 17.63 -0.29
CA CYS A 104 -9.66 18.86 0.10
C CYS A 104 -10.57 19.95 0.67
N VAL A 105 -11.84 20.01 0.20
CA VAL A 105 -12.71 21.16 0.42
C VAL A 105 -13.74 20.90 1.51
N GLU A 106 -13.76 21.76 2.51
CA GLU A 106 -14.80 21.77 3.54
C GLU A 106 -16.06 22.49 3.05
N ASN A 107 -15.88 23.68 2.43
CA ASN A 107 -16.99 24.46 1.90
C ASN A 107 -16.58 25.31 0.70
N ILE A 108 -17.54 25.55 -0.22
CA ILE A 108 -17.45 26.56 -1.28
C ILE A 108 -18.61 27.51 -1.09
N SER A 109 -18.33 28.81 -0.92
CA SER A 109 -19.29 29.86 -0.84
C SER A 109 -19.14 30.81 -2.03
N TYR A 110 -20.21 31.52 -2.37
CA TYR A 110 -20.19 32.45 -3.49
C TYR A 110 -21.08 33.66 -3.21
N GLU A 111 -20.68 34.80 -3.78
CA GLU A 111 -21.47 36.04 -3.79
C GLU A 111 -21.70 36.48 -5.25
N VAL A 112 -22.95 36.64 -5.65
CA VAL A 112 -23.29 37.01 -7.03
C VAL A 112 -23.63 38.49 -7.11
N SER A 113 -23.00 39.19 -8.06
CA SER A 113 -23.24 40.57 -8.37
C SER A 113 -23.65 40.72 -9.85
N LYS A 114 -24.59 41.65 -10.13
CA LYS A 114 -24.95 41.98 -11.50
C LYS A 114 -24.37 43.34 -11.86
N ILE A 115 -23.47 43.36 -12.84
CA ILE A 115 -22.82 44.58 -13.31
C ILE A 115 -23.34 44.88 -14.72
N VAL A 116 -24.23 45.90 -14.81
CA VAL A 116 -24.90 46.32 -16.05
C VAL A 116 -25.65 45.16 -16.73
N ASN A 117 -25.02 44.45 -17.66
CA ASN A 117 -25.61 43.37 -18.45
C ASN A 117 -24.92 42.03 -18.29
N ARG A 118 -23.99 41.86 -17.33
CA ARG A 118 -23.31 40.61 -17.02
C ARG A 118 -23.39 40.29 -15.54
N TYR A 119 -23.22 39.02 -15.19
CA TYR A 119 -23.07 38.58 -13.82
C TYR A 119 -21.61 38.35 -13.50
N GLU A 120 -21.25 38.54 -12.25
CA GLU A 120 -19.98 38.20 -11.65
C GLU A 120 -20.23 37.45 -10.35
N ALA A 121 -19.42 36.44 -10.06
CA ALA A 121 -19.47 35.74 -8.81
C ALA A 121 -18.08 35.74 -8.14
N LEU A 122 -18.01 36.19 -6.90
CA LEU A 122 -16.85 35.98 -6.04
C LEU A 122 -17.01 34.60 -5.41
N ILE A 123 -16.12 33.68 -5.77
CA ILE A 123 -16.07 32.34 -5.19
C ILE A 123 -15.05 32.35 -4.05
N SER A 124 -15.39 31.70 -2.93
CA SER A 124 -14.47 31.50 -1.80
C SER A 124 -14.45 30.04 -1.41
N VAL A 125 -13.25 29.45 -1.32
CA VAL A 125 -13.04 28.03 -0.98
C VAL A 125 -12.45 27.93 0.42
N LEU A 126 -13.15 27.20 1.30
CA LEU A 126 -12.65 26.81 2.61
C LEU A 126 -12.10 25.40 2.52
N TYR A 127 -10.81 25.24 2.74
CA TYR A 127 -10.14 23.95 2.71
C TYR A 127 -10.17 23.27 4.08
N GLY A 128 -10.53 21.99 4.10
CA GLY A 128 -10.42 21.11 5.27
C GLY A 128 -9.02 20.50 5.43
N ARG A 129 -8.15 20.67 4.41
CA ARG A 129 -6.76 20.20 4.41
C ARG A 129 -5.80 21.36 4.33
N THR A 130 -4.66 21.24 5.01
CA THR A 130 -3.57 22.24 4.95
C THR A 130 -2.98 22.33 3.53
N ALA A 131 -2.25 23.40 3.23
CA ALA A 131 -1.55 23.53 1.95
C ALA A 131 -0.55 22.39 1.75
N GLU A 132 0.22 22.01 2.79
CA GLU A 132 1.19 20.94 2.76
C GLU A 132 0.54 19.57 2.44
N GLU A 133 -0.60 19.26 3.08
CA GLU A 133 -1.35 18.03 2.78
C GLU A 133 -1.84 18.00 1.32
N ARG A 134 -2.31 19.13 0.79
CA ARG A 134 -2.78 19.23 -0.59
C ARG A 134 -1.63 19.10 -1.61
N GLU A 135 -0.49 19.71 -1.35
CA GLU A 135 0.72 19.62 -2.17
C GLU A 135 1.35 18.22 -2.14
N SER A 136 1.07 17.41 -1.11
CA SER A 136 1.55 16.04 -0.99
C SER A 136 0.76 15.03 -1.84
N ILE A 137 -0.37 15.43 -2.44
CA ILE A 137 -1.20 14.56 -3.28
C ILE A 137 -0.47 14.26 -4.60
N VAL A 138 -0.29 12.99 -4.90
CA VAL A 138 0.34 12.56 -6.15
C VAL A 138 -0.73 12.19 -7.16
N LEU A 139 -0.69 12.81 -8.34
CA LEU A 139 -1.61 12.52 -9.44
C LEU A 139 -1.06 11.38 -10.29
N LEU A 140 -1.88 10.37 -10.55
CA LEU A 140 -1.55 9.21 -11.37
C LEU A 140 -2.66 8.94 -12.42
N PRO A 141 -2.31 8.54 -13.65
CA PRO A 141 -3.28 8.12 -14.64
C PRO A 141 -4.00 6.83 -14.24
N TYR A 142 -3.26 5.82 -13.74
CA TYR A 142 -3.78 4.51 -13.34
C TYR A 142 -3.24 4.08 -11.98
N ALA A 143 -4.01 3.27 -11.25
CA ALA A 143 -3.60 2.74 -9.95
C ALA A 143 -2.33 1.86 -10.03
N ALA A 144 -2.18 1.10 -11.10
CA ALA A 144 -0.99 0.26 -11.33
C ALA A 144 0.32 1.07 -11.46
N ASP A 145 0.25 2.36 -11.80
CA ASP A 145 1.42 3.24 -11.91
C ASP A 145 2.00 3.60 -10.52
N ALA A 146 1.30 3.27 -9.43
CA ALA A 146 1.75 3.59 -8.07
C ALA A 146 2.90 2.72 -7.56
N GLY A 147 3.29 1.63 -8.25
CA GLY A 147 4.23 0.64 -7.73
C GLY A 147 5.55 1.21 -7.22
N GLU A 148 6.20 2.09 -8.00
CA GLU A 148 7.47 2.70 -7.59
C GLU A 148 7.29 3.68 -6.42
N LEU A 149 6.21 4.47 -6.43
CA LEU A 149 5.88 5.38 -5.32
C LEU A 149 5.61 4.64 -4.01
N LEU A 150 4.93 3.49 -4.09
CA LEU A 150 4.68 2.63 -2.94
C LEU A 150 5.99 2.06 -2.38
N ARG A 151 6.88 1.60 -3.27
CA ARG A 151 8.21 1.12 -2.88
C ARG A 151 9.01 2.21 -2.18
N GLU A 152 9.11 3.40 -2.78
CA GLU A 152 9.80 4.55 -2.20
C GLU A 152 9.19 4.99 -0.86
N ALA A 153 7.86 4.97 -0.74
CA ALA A 153 7.16 5.31 0.49
C ALA A 153 7.52 4.33 1.63
N MET A 154 7.54 3.02 1.34
CA MET A 154 7.92 1.99 2.31
C MET A 154 9.41 2.07 2.67
N GLU A 155 10.31 2.26 1.71
CA GLU A 155 11.75 2.46 1.96
C GLU A 155 12.01 3.67 2.86
N ALA A 156 11.36 4.79 2.54
CA ALA A 156 11.45 6.02 3.34
C ALA A 156 10.75 5.91 4.70
N GLY A 157 9.93 4.89 4.93
CA GLY A 157 9.10 4.74 6.12
C GLY A 157 8.04 5.83 6.24
N ARG A 158 7.49 6.28 5.13
CA ARG A 158 6.38 7.23 5.13
C ARG A 158 5.19 6.62 5.84
N ARG A 159 4.50 7.43 6.64
CA ARG A 159 3.30 6.99 7.36
C ARG A 159 2.01 7.23 6.59
N THR A 160 2.06 8.11 5.62
CA THR A 160 0.89 8.47 4.80
C THR A 160 1.33 8.74 3.37
N LEU A 161 0.55 8.25 2.42
CA LEU A 161 0.67 8.54 1.00
C LEU A 161 -0.74 8.81 0.46
N VAL A 162 -0.90 9.92 -0.29
CA VAL A 162 -2.19 10.30 -0.88
C VAL A 162 -2.05 10.26 -2.39
N LEU A 163 -2.89 9.46 -3.05
CA LEU A 163 -2.88 9.25 -4.49
C LEU A 163 -4.20 9.68 -5.09
N LEU A 164 -4.17 10.62 -6.03
CA LEU A 164 -5.31 10.94 -6.90
C LEU A 164 -5.13 10.17 -8.21
N VAL A 165 -5.99 9.21 -8.46
CA VAL A 165 -5.92 8.34 -9.64
C VAL A 165 -7.08 8.68 -10.57
N GLU A 166 -6.77 9.05 -11.82
CA GLU A 166 -7.79 9.44 -12.81
C GLU A 166 -8.68 8.26 -13.20
N ARG A 167 -8.08 7.07 -13.32
CA ARG A 167 -8.77 5.84 -13.74
C ARG A 167 -8.39 4.68 -12.84
N SER A 168 -9.29 4.34 -11.93
CA SER A 168 -9.11 3.19 -11.04
C SER A 168 -10.40 2.41 -10.86
N SER A 169 -10.25 1.08 -10.89
CA SER A 169 -11.27 0.12 -10.46
C SER A 169 -10.91 -0.54 -9.13
N TYR A 170 -9.78 -0.17 -8.52
CA TYR A 170 -9.35 -0.77 -7.25
C TYR A 170 -10.30 -0.34 -6.13
N THR A 171 -10.72 -1.30 -5.33
CA THR A 171 -11.33 -1.06 -4.03
C THR A 171 -10.24 -0.73 -3.01
N PRO A 172 -10.57 -0.24 -1.81
CA PRO A 172 -9.57 -0.09 -0.74
C PRO A 172 -8.78 -1.38 -0.49
N GLU A 173 -9.47 -2.53 -0.42
CA GLU A 173 -8.87 -3.84 -0.20
C GLU A 173 -7.93 -4.23 -1.35
N ALA A 174 -8.32 -4.01 -2.60
CA ALA A 174 -7.46 -4.27 -3.75
C ALA A 174 -6.21 -3.36 -3.79
N MET A 175 -6.30 -2.17 -3.23
CA MET A 175 -5.14 -1.27 -3.08
C MET A 175 -4.23 -1.74 -1.92
N GLU A 176 -4.80 -2.24 -0.82
CA GLU A 176 -4.04 -2.87 0.27
C GLU A 176 -3.28 -4.10 -0.24
N ASP A 177 -3.94 -4.99 -0.97
CA ASP A 177 -3.33 -6.16 -1.60
C ASP A 177 -2.18 -5.75 -2.56
N PHE A 178 -2.37 -4.68 -3.33
CA PHE A 178 -1.34 -4.17 -4.23
C PHE A 178 -0.11 -3.64 -3.47
N VAL A 179 -0.30 -2.94 -2.34
CA VAL A 179 0.81 -2.51 -1.48
C VAL A 179 1.59 -3.70 -0.94
N LEU A 180 0.88 -4.73 -0.44
CA LEU A 180 1.50 -5.94 0.09
C LEU A 180 2.23 -6.72 -1.01
N GLN A 181 1.70 -6.78 -2.23
CA GLN A 181 2.39 -7.36 -3.38
C GLN A 181 3.73 -6.66 -3.62
N ILE A 182 3.77 -5.32 -3.64
CA ILE A 182 5.01 -4.55 -3.82
C ILE A 182 6.03 -4.85 -2.70
N TYR A 183 5.56 -4.99 -1.45
CA TYR A 183 6.41 -5.40 -0.34
C TYR A 183 6.95 -6.82 -0.55
N HIS A 184 6.10 -7.78 -0.91
CA HIS A 184 6.48 -9.18 -1.12
C HIS A 184 7.49 -9.38 -2.27
N GLU A 185 7.46 -8.53 -3.30
CA GLU A 185 8.46 -8.54 -4.38
C GLU A 185 9.87 -8.13 -3.90
N THR A 186 9.95 -7.29 -2.87
CA THR A 186 11.23 -6.79 -2.33
C THR A 186 11.14 -6.64 -0.80
N PRO A 187 11.09 -7.73 -0.04
CA PRO A 187 10.78 -7.68 1.39
C PRO A 187 11.76 -6.87 2.24
N THR A 188 12.99 -6.68 1.75
CA THR A 188 14.04 -5.93 2.47
C THR A 188 13.88 -4.41 2.42
N ILE A 189 12.87 -3.87 1.71
CA ILE A 189 12.52 -2.45 1.75
C ILE A 189 12.01 -2.01 3.13
N SER A 190 11.43 -2.93 3.89
CA SER A 190 11.05 -2.71 5.29
C SER A 190 11.43 -3.93 6.13
N PRO A 191 11.92 -3.76 7.37
CA PRO A 191 12.34 -4.87 8.21
C PRO A 191 11.18 -5.76 8.67
N ARG A 192 9.97 -5.27 8.59
CA ARG A 192 8.71 -5.96 8.86
C ARG A 192 7.67 -5.53 7.84
N GLU A 193 6.77 -6.42 7.50
CA GLU A 193 5.60 -6.12 6.68
C GLU A 193 4.79 -4.98 7.31
N PRO A 194 4.46 -3.91 6.56
CA PRO A 194 3.65 -2.83 7.10
C PRO A 194 2.20 -3.25 7.22
N GLU A 195 1.55 -2.87 8.33
CA GLU A 195 0.09 -2.82 8.35
C GLU A 195 -0.36 -1.63 7.51
N VAL A 196 -1.25 -1.86 6.56
CA VAL A 196 -1.74 -0.84 5.63
C VAL A 196 -3.23 -0.65 5.84
N GLN A 197 -3.67 0.59 5.93
CA GLN A 197 -5.08 0.95 5.89
C GLN A 197 -5.32 1.89 4.72
N VAL A 198 -6.30 1.58 3.89
CA VAL A 198 -6.66 2.40 2.75
C VAL A 198 -8.06 2.95 2.92
N SER A 199 -8.18 4.26 2.85
CA SER A 199 -9.47 4.93 2.69
C SER A 199 -9.57 5.54 1.28
N MET A 200 -10.79 5.57 0.73
CA MET A 200 -11.03 5.99 -0.64
C MET A 200 -12.14 7.04 -0.72
N THR A 201 -11.88 8.12 -1.44
CA THR A 201 -12.88 9.09 -1.87
C THR A 201 -13.14 8.90 -3.35
N SER A 202 -14.41 8.64 -3.71
CA SER A 202 -14.81 8.45 -5.10
C SER A 202 -15.15 9.79 -5.74
N GLY A 203 -14.64 10.03 -6.95
CA GLY A 203 -15.08 11.08 -7.84
C GLY A 203 -16.10 10.59 -8.87
N ALA A 204 -16.35 11.42 -9.88
CA ALA A 204 -17.12 11.02 -11.05
C ALA A 204 -16.41 9.88 -11.78
N ASP A 205 -17.20 9.02 -12.41
CA ASP A 205 -16.70 7.88 -13.20
C ASP A 205 -15.73 6.99 -12.41
N THR A 206 -14.48 6.92 -12.86
CA THR A 206 -13.44 6.05 -12.32
C THR A 206 -12.36 6.80 -11.53
N GLN A 207 -12.51 8.12 -11.34
CA GLN A 207 -11.58 8.89 -10.53
C GLN A 207 -11.68 8.48 -9.06
N ARG A 208 -10.55 8.22 -8.43
CA ARG A 208 -10.45 7.81 -7.02
C ARG A 208 -9.28 8.54 -6.34
N LEU A 209 -9.52 9.00 -5.12
CA LEU A 209 -8.45 9.47 -4.24
C LEU A 209 -8.29 8.45 -3.12
N TYR A 210 -7.08 7.90 -3.00
CA TYR A 210 -6.70 6.95 -1.95
C TYR A 210 -5.84 7.65 -0.92
N VAL A 211 -6.15 7.44 0.35
CA VAL A 211 -5.26 7.77 1.47
C VAL A 211 -4.76 6.45 2.05
N LEU A 212 -3.47 6.21 1.91
CA LEU A 212 -2.79 5.02 2.42
C LEU A 212 -2.09 5.40 3.72
N GLU A 213 -2.39 4.70 4.80
CA GLU A 213 -1.76 4.85 6.10
C GLU A 213 -0.93 3.60 6.41
N PHE A 214 0.34 3.79 6.74
CA PHE A 214 1.30 2.70 7.00
C PHE A 214 1.68 2.68 8.48
N ALA A 215 1.57 1.51 9.11
CA ALA A 215 2.09 1.27 10.45
C ALA A 215 3.17 0.17 10.40
N TYR A 216 4.38 0.50 10.83
CA TYR A 216 5.53 -0.41 10.76
C TYR A 216 5.80 -1.18 12.07
N GLY A 217 5.04 -0.93 13.12
CA GLY A 217 5.24 -1.56 14.43
C GLY A 217 6.57 -1.22 15.12
N LEU A 218 7.38 -0.35 14.53
CA LEU A 218 8.72 0.01 14.99
C LEU A 218 8.86 1.54 15.11
N SER A 219 9.76 1.99 15.99
CA SER A 219 10.21 3.38 15.97
C SER A 219 11.01 3.67 14.69
N GLU A 220 11.02 4.91 14.24
CA GLU A 220 11.76 5.32 13.05
C GLU A 220 13.26 4.99 13.15
N THR A 221 13.87 5.26 14.30
CA THR A 221 15.27 4.95 14.56
C THR A 221 15.56 3.45 14.48
N GLU A 222 14.68 2.63 15.05
CA GLU A 222 14.83 1.18 15.04
C GLU A 222 14.63 0.63 13.62
N ARG A 223 13.61 1.10 12.90
CA ARG A 223 13.38 0.74 11.50
C ARG A 223 14.60 1.05 10.65
N ALA A 224 15.13 2.29 10.73
CA ALA A 224 16.31 2.70 9.98
C ALA A 224 17.55 1.85 10.30
N SER A 225 17.75 1.51 11.58
CA SER A 225 18.86 0.63 12.01
C SER A 225 18.72 -0.78 11.43
N ARG A 226 17.51 -1.34 11.45
CA ARG A 226 17.25 -2.68 10.91
C ARG A 226 17.37 -2.72 9.39
N CYS A 227 16.84 -1.72 8.66
CA CYS A 227 17.02 -1.59 7.21
C CYS A 227 18.50 -1.54 6.85
N LYS A 228 19.30 -0.76 7.57
CA LYS A 228 20.74 -0.67 7.35
C LYS A 228 21.42 -2.03 7.56
N ALA A 229 21.09 -2.76 8.62
CA ALA A 229 21.65 -4.08 8.89
C ALA A 229 21.37 -5.09 7.75
N MET A 230 20.13 -5.07 7.20
CA MET A 230 19.76 -5.91 6.06
C MET A 230 20.48 -5.51 4.77
N ALA A 231 20.63 -4.19 4.51
CA ALA A 231 21.32 -3.69 3.32
C ALA A 231 22.81 -4.04 3.30
N GLU A 232 23.46 -4.12 4.47
CA GLU A 232 24.88 -4.49 4.63
C GLU A 232 25.11 -6.01 4.60
N LEU A 233 24.04 -6.82 4.60
CA LEU A 233 24.14 -8.28 4.61
C LEU A 233 24.53 -8.83 3.23
N ASP A 234 25.65 -9.54 3.17
CA ASP A 234 26.03 -10.35 2.03
C ASP A 234 25.46 -11.78 2.20
N LEU A 235 24.48 -12.13 1.37
CA LEU A 235 23.79 -13.44 1.43
C LEU A 235 24.63 -14.59 0.84
N PHE A 236 25.60 -14.28 -0.02
CA PHE A 236 26.39 -15.26 -0.75
C PHE A 236 27.90 -14.94 -0.72
N PRO A 237 28.51 -14.80 0.46
CA PRO A 237 29.90 -14.34 0.58
C PRO A 237 30.86 -15.28 -0.15
N GLY A 238 31.58 -14.72 -1.13
CA GLY A 238 32.61 -15.45 -1.87
C GLY A 238 32.10 -16.55 -2.82
N THR A 239 30.78 -16.60 -3.07
CA THR A 239 30.17 -17.60 -3.96
C THR A 239 30.08 -17.05 -5.39
N ASP A 240 30.71 -17.74 -6.36
CA ASP A 240 30.51 -17.46 -7.77
C ASP A 240 29.27 -18.19 -8.30
N VAL A 241 28.26 -17.40 -8.68
CA VAL A 241 26.97 -17.89 -9.17
C VAL A 241 26.83 -17.80 -10.70
N SER A 242 27.83 -17.24 -11.40
CA SER A 242 27.74 -16.93 -12.84
C SER A 242 27.59 -18.16 -13.76
N GLY A 243 28.00 -19.33 -13.29
CA GLY A 243 27.89 -20.59 -14.04
C GLY A 243 26.74 -21.50 -13.64
N LEU A 244 25.87 -21.06 -12.69
CA LEU A 244 24.77 -21.86 -12.21
C LEU A 244 23.52 -21.69 -13.08
N SER A 245 22.84 -22.80 -13.38
CA SER A 245 21.47 -22.80 -13.96
C SER A 245 20.47 -22.18 -12.98
N GLU A 246 19.26 -21.82 -13.44
CA GLU A 246 18.19 -21.31 -12.58
C GLU A 246 17.83 -22.29 -11.46
N ALA A 247 17.72 -23.57 -11.80
CA ALA A 247 17.45 -24.62 -10.82
C ALA A 247 18.56 -24.75 -9.76
N GLU A 248 19.82 -24.64 -10.15
CA GLU A 248 20.95 -24.66 -9.22
C GLU A 248 21.00 -23.40 -8.35
N ARG A 249 20.62 -22.24 -8.89
CA ARG A 249 20.48 -20.99 -8.13
C ARG A 249 19.34 -21.08 -7.12
N ALA A 250 18.19 -21.64 -7.50
CA ALA A 250 17.06 -21.85 -6.60
C ALA A 250 17.43 -22.82 -5.45
N LEU A 251 18.15 -23.89 -5.75
CA LEU A 251 18.66 -24.80 -4.74
C LEU A 251 19.68 -24.14 -3.82
N LEU A 252 20.59 -23.33 -4.36
CA LEU A 252 21.55 -22.55 -3.58
C LEU A 252 20.84 -21.61 -2.61
N ALA A 253 19.81 -20.88 -3.08
CA ALA A 253 18.98 -19.99 -2.25
C ALA A 253 18.36 -20.76 -1.09
N CYS A 254 17.72 -21.91 -1.36
CA CYS A 254 17.11 -22.76 -0.34
C CYS A 254 18.14 -23.27 0.68
N CYS A 255 19.25 -23.83 0.20
CA CYS A 255 20.31 -24.35 1.07
C CYS A 255 20.95 -23.25 1.93
N ALA A 256 21.23 -22.09 1.32
CA ALA A 256 21.82 -20.96 2.05
C ALA A 256 20.88 -20.48 3.16
N LEU A 257 19.59 -20.31 2.85
CA LEU A 257 18.61 -19.83 3.81
C LEU A 257 18.41 -20.81 4.98
N ILE A 258 18.18 -22.10 4.72
CA ILE A 258 17.94 -23.10 5.80
C ILE A 258 19.18 -23.36 6.67
N VAL A 259 20.35 -23.07 6.13
CA VAL A 259 21.63 -23.11 6.87
C VAL A 259 21.80 -21.86 7.71
N TRP A 260 21.37 -20.70 7.19
CA TRP A 260 21.48 -19.41 7.86
C TRP A 260 20.41 -19.18 8.93
N SER A 261 19.16 -19.55 8.64
CA SER A 261 18.01 -19.28 9.50
C SER A 261 17.31 -20.57 9.92
N ARG A 262 16.97 -20.67 11.21
CA ARG A 262 16.24 -21.82 11.77
C ARG A 262 14.74 -21.55 11.74
N TYR A 263 13.97 -22.56 11.42
CA TYR A 263 12.53 -22.51 11.59
C TYR A 263 12.12 -22.43 13.07
N THR A 264 11.09 -21.68 13.36
CA THR A 264 10.37 -21.65 14.63
C THR A 264 8.87 -21.58 14.39
N ASP A 265 8.07 -22.01 15.34
CA ASP A 265 6.62 -21.84 15.39
C ASP A 265 6.18 -20.59 16.18
N ASP A 266 7.12 -19.72 16.54
CA ASP A 266 6.88 -18.47 17.23
C ASP A 266 6.31 -17.43 16.25
N SER A 267 5.06 -17.04 16.47
CA SER A 267 4.34 -16.09 15.61
C SER A 267 4.90 -14.66 15.66
N GLU A 268 5.73 -14.33 16.65
CA GLU A 268 6.39 -13.01 16.75
C GLU A 268 7.64 -12.92 15.85
N GLN A 269 8.12 -14.06 15.34
CA GLN A 269 9.30 -14.18 14.48
C GLN A 269 8.86 -14.34 13.02
N ASP A 270 8.07 -13.40 12.51
CA ASP A 270 7.39 -13.47 11.22
C ASP A 270 7.99 -12.59 10.12
N SER A 271 9.07 -11.86 10.41
CA SER A 271 9.60 -10.86 9.50
C SER A 271 10.83 -11.36 8.71
N VAL A 272 11.08 -10.68 7.59
CA VAL A 272 12.33 -10.86 6.83
C VAL A 272 13.57 -10.54 7.68
N TYR A 273 13.48 -9.57 8.59
CA TYR A 273 14.56 -9.23 9.51
C TYR A 273 14.87 -10.36 10.48
N ASP A 274 13.84 -11.02 11.02
CA ASP A 274 14.02 -12.17 11.92
C ASP A 274 14.74 -13.30 11.22
N ALA A 275 14.38 -13.58 9.95
CA ALA A 275 15.04 -14.59 9.16
C ALA A 275 16.48 -14.22 8.80
N LEU A 276 16.74 -12.99 8.34
CA LEU A 276 18.03 -12.60 7.78
C LEU A 276 19.05 -12.19 8.86
N ILE A 277 18.61 -11.49 9.90
CA ILE A 277 19.48 -10.95 10.95
C ILE A 277 19.30 -11.72 12.27
N GLY A 278 18.04 -12.01 12.64
CA GLY A 278 17.73 -12.83 13.82
C GLY A 278 18.09 -14.31 13.67
N CYS A 279 18.34 -14.77 12.45
CA CYS A 279 18.68 -16.15 12.10
C CYS A 279 17.64 -17.19 12.58
N LYS A 280 16.39 -16.75 12.78
CA LYS A 280 15.27 -17.56 13.25
C LYS A 280 13.95 -16.93 12.85
N ALA A 281 13.10 -17.66 12.12
CA ALA A 281 11.79 -17.18 11.72
C ALA A 281 10.77 -18.33 11.57
N ASN A 282 9.48 -17.93 11.52
CA ASN A 282 8.41 -18.85 11.17
C ASN A 282 8.35 -19.07 9.64
N ASP A 283 7.32 -19.74 9.16
CA ASP A 283 7.11 -20.02 7.73
C ASP A 283 7.00 -18.73 6.90
N HIS A 284 6.29 -17.72 7.39
CA HIS A 284 6.13 -16.43 6.69
C HIS A 284 7.47 -15.68 6.58
N GLY A 285 8.20 -15.52 7.69
CA GLY A 285 9.50 -14.84 7.68
C GLY A 285 10.54 -15.59 6.81
N LEU A 286 10.51 -16.93 6.79
CA LEU A 286 11.35 -17.73 5.90
C LEU A 286 10.94 -17.58 4.43
N ALA A 287 9.63 -17.52 4.14
CA ALA A 287 9.13 -17.29 2.77
C ALA A 287 9.56 -15.90 2.24
N LEU A 288 9.45 -14.85 3.06
CA LEU A 288 9.95 -13.51 2.72
C LEU A 288 11.47 -13.52 2.45
N ALA A 289 12.23 -14.19 3.30
CA ALA A 289 13.67 -14.30 3.11
C ALA A 289 14.03 -15.07 1.84
N TYR A 290 13.28 -16.13 1.49
CA TYR A 290 13.54 -16.90 0.27
C TYR A 290 13.30 -16.04 -1.00
N VAL A 291 12.30 -15.19 -1.02
CA VAL A 291 12.12 -14.20 -2.10
C VAL A 291 13.37 -13.34 -2.25
N GLU A 292 13.91 -12.82 -1.15
CA GLU A 292 15.12 -11.98 -1.22
C GLU A 292 16.34 -12.78 -1.72
N TYR A 293 16.53 -14.01 -1.27
CA TYR A 293 17.60 -14.88 -1.78
C TYR A 293 17.44 -15.14 -3.29
N CYS A 294 16.23 -15.45 -3.76
CA CYS A 294 15.93 -15.63 -5.18
C CYS A 294 16.20 -14.36 -5.98
N ARG A 295 15.72 -13.22 -5.50
CA ARG A 295 15.92 -11.93 -6.14
C ARG A 295 17.40 -11.58 -6.32
N ARG A 296 18.23 -11.81 -5.31
CA ARG A 296 19.71 -11.64 -5.39
C ARG A 296 20.37 -12.56 -6.39
N LEU A 297 19.76 -13.69 -6.69
CA LEU A 297 20.22 -14.65 -7.68
C LEU A 297 19.58 -14.46 -9.06
N GLY A 298 18.72 -13.44 -9.23
CA GLY A 298 18.04 -13.13 -10.49
C GLY A 298 16.97 -14.16 -10.86
N LEU A 299 16.26 -14.70 -9.86
CA LEU A 299 15.13 -15.60 -10.02
C LEU A 299 13.83 -14.86 -9.68
N SER A 300 12.76 -15.18 -10.41
CA SER A 300 11.39 -14.78 -10.07
C SER A 300 10.85 -15.70 -8.97
N CYS A 301 10.34 -15.14 -7.90
CA CYS A 301 9.80 -15.88 -6.77
C CYS A 301 8.70 -15.06 -6.08
N GLU A 302 7.59 -15.72 -5.79
CA GLU A 302 6.47 -15.11 -5.08
C GLU A 302 6.10 -15.88 -3.81
N ILE A 303 5.39 -15.19 -2.91
CA ILE A 303 4.88 -15.81 -1.68
C ILE A 303 3.48 -16.33 -1.92
N VAL A 304 3.20 -17.53 -1.47
CA VAL A 304 1.87 -18.12 -1.44
C VAL A 304 1.34 -18.08 -0.02
N HIS A 305 0.17 -17.50 0.14
CA HIS A 305 -0.60 -17.53 1.38
C HIS A 305 -1.68 -18.59 1.27
N GLY A 306 -1.73 -19.50 2.23
CA GLY A 306 -2.68 -20.59 2.22
C GLY A 306 -2.72 -21.32 3.54
N GLN A 307 -2.95 -22.63 3.49
CA GLN A 307 -2.96 -23.49 4.66
C GLN A 307 -2.07 -24.70 4.46
N ARG A 308 -1.44 -25.14 5.54
CA ARG A 308 -0.76 -26.41 5.62
C ARG A 308 -1.27 -27.18 6.83
N ASP A 309 -1.70 -28.42 6.59
CA ASP A 309 -2.28 -29.27 7.64
C ASP A 309 -3.45 -28.61 8.40
N GLY A 310 -4.18 -27.70 7.71
CA GLY A 310 -5.34 -26.97 8.23
C GLY A 310 -5.03 -25.70 9.05
N ALA A 311 -3.77 -25.32 9.20
CA ALA A 311 -3.34 -24.05 9.78
C ALA A 311 -2.90 -23.06 8.68
N GLU A 312 -3.07 -21.76 8.92
CA GLU A 312 -2.53 -20.70 8.05
C GLU A 312 -1.02 -20.89 7.92
N TYR A 313 -0.52 -20.72 6.70
CA TYR A 313 0.85 -21.03 6.36
C TYR A 313 1.29 -20.30 5.09
N SER A 314 2.57 -19.93 5.04
CA SER A 314 3.18 -19.28 3.88
C SER A 314 4.34 -20.13 3.32
N TRP A 315 4.45 -20.15 1.99
CA TRP A 315 5.56 -20.75 1.27
C TRP A 315 5.79 -20.00 -0.05
N ASN A 316 6.56 -20.52 -0.97
CA ASN A 316 6.91 -19.83 -2.19
C ASN A 316 6.54 -20.62 -3.45
N ILE A 317 6.34 -19.90 -4.55
CA ILE A 317 6.45 -20.42 -5.91
C ILE A 317 7.64 -19.72 -6.58
N VAL A 318 8.55 -20.51 -7.17
CA VAL A 318 9.71 -20.02 -7.92
C VAL A 318 9.57 -20.40 -9.39
N GLU A 319 9.92 -19.48 -10.28
CA GLU A 319 10.02 -19.74 -11.72
C GLU A 319 11.44 -20.22 -12.07
N ILE A 320 11.53 -21.31 -12.82
CA ILE A 320 12.78 -21.92 -13.28
C ILE A 320 12.60 -22.30 -14.76
N ASP A 321 13.34 -21.70 -15.64
CA ASP A 321 13.31 -21.93 -17.08
C ASP A 321 11.88 -21.82 -17.69
N GLY A 322 11.05 -20.93 -17.13
CA GLY A 322 9.66 -20.69 -17.54
C GLY A 322 8.62 -21.63 -16.94
N GLU A 323 9.02 -22.54 -16.07
CA GLU A 323 8.14 -23.45 -15.32
C GLU A 323 8.10 -23.06 -13.85
N HIS A 324 6.97 -23.34 -13.16
CA HIS A 324 6.77 -22.96 -11.77
C HIS A 324 6.83 -24.17 -10.83
N TYR A 325 7.35 -23.92 -9.62
CA TYR A 325 7.55 -24.96 -8.60
C TYR A 325 7.28 -24.41 -7.20
N HIS A 326 6.59 -25.15 -6.37
CA HIS A 326 6.48 -24.83 -4.95
C HIS A 326 7.80 -25.07 -4.22
N VAL A 327 8.15 -24.13 -3.33
CA VAL A 327 9.29 -24.24 -2.42
C VAL A 327 8.85 -23.84 -1.01
N ASP A 328 8.88 -24.77 -0.07
CA ASP A 328 8.63 -24.55 1.35
C ASP A 328 9.94 -24.67 2.13
N THR A 329 10.60 -23.55 2.35
CA THR A 329 11.87 -23.48 3.08
C THR A 329 11.73 -23.86 4.56
N ALA A 330 10.57 -23.64 5.17
CA ALA A 330 10.29 -24.06 6.53
C ALA A 330 10.18 -25.60 6.64
N ALA A 331 9.54 -26.27 5.67
CA ALA A 331 9.55 -27.73 5.58
C ALA A 331 10.96 -28.27 5.32
N CYS A 332 11.70 -27.63 4.39
CA CYS A 332 13.10 -27.97 4.11
C CYS A 332 13.97 -27.89 5.38
N SER A 333 13.80 -26.83 6.18
CA SER A 333 14.54 -26.64 7.44
C SER A 333 14.22 -27.69 8.51
N ARG A 334 12.95 -28.14 8.60
CA ARG A 334 12.50 -29.10 9.61
C ARG A 334 12.79 -30.54 9.26
N THR A 335 12.63 -30.91 7.99
CA THR A 335 12.55 -32.33 7.58
C THR A 335 13.62 -32.69 6.55
N GLY A 336 14.25 -31.70 5.93
CA GLY A 336 15.24 -31.89 4.85
C GLY A 336 14.70 -31.35 3.51
N ILE A 337 15.61 -31.03 2.60
CA ILE A 337 15.32 -30.31 1.35
C ILE A 337 14.25 -31.02 0.50
N ALA A 338 14.29 -32.33 0.41
CA ALA A 338 13.34 -33.14 -0.37
C ALA A 338 11.87 -32.99 0.11
N ALA A 339 11.65 -32.44 1.31
CA ALA A 339 10.31 -32.35 1.88
C ALA A 339 9.53 -31.10 1.38
N GLY A 340 10.21 -30.12 0.79
CA GLY A 340 9.58 -28.87 0.42
C GLY A 340 10.20 -28.19 -0.81
N PHE A 341 11.13 -28.80 -1.52
CA PHE A 341 11.82 -28.17 -2.63
C PHE A 341 11.43 -28.77 -3.97
N LEU A 342 11.00 -27.94 -4.92
CA LEU A 342 10.53 -28.30 -6.27
C LEU A 342 9.34 -29.28 -6.22
N LEU A 343 8.28 -28.92 -5.50
CA LEU A 343 7.04 -29.67 -5.53
C LEU A 343 6.16 -29.16 -6.69
N ASP A 344 5.52 -30.08 -7.39
CA ASP A 344 4.42 -29.76 -8.31
C ASP A 344 3.09 -29.64 -7.53
N ASP A 345 2.04 -29.15 -8.19
CA ASP A 345 0.70 -28.98 -7.59
C ASP A 345 0.16 -30.32 -7.04
N GLU A 346 0.40 -31.45 -7.75
CA GLU A 346 -0.08 -32.76 -7.34
C GLU A 346 0.59 -33.22 -6.03
N SER A 347 1.89 -33.05 -5.92
CA SER A 347 2.67 -33.35 -4.71
C SER A 347 2.34 -32.45 -3.54
N ALA A 348 2.12 -31.17 -3.81
CA ALA A 348 1.76 -30.18 -2.78
C ALA A 348 0.34 -30.41 -2.25
N TRP A 349 -0.62 -30.81 -3.09
CA TRP A 349 -2.04 -30.96 -2.75
C TRP A 349 -2.33 -31.88 -1.55
N GLY A 350 -1.42 -32.78 -1.22
CA GLY A 350 -1.55 -33.67 -0.06
C GLY A 350 -1.61 -32.94 1.29
N ALA A 351 -0.78 -31.88 1.45
CA ALA A 351 -0.60 -31.17 2.70
C ALA A 351 -1.03 -29.68 2.64
N TYR A 352 -0.99 -29.07 1.45
CA TYR A 352 -1.22 -27.65 1.27
C TYR A 352 -2.61 -27.36 0.68
N ARG A 353 -3.15 -26.18 0.98
CA ARG A 353 -4.35 -25.59 0.36
C ARG A 353 -4.10 -24.13 0.10
N TRP A 354 -4.38 -23.68 -1.12
CA TRP A 354 -4.25 -22.29 -1.56
C TRP A 354 -5.35 -21.96 -2.57
N ASP A 355 -5.50 -20.69 -2.91
CA ASP A 355 -6.36 -20.29 -4.02
C ASP A 355 -5.64 -20.63 -5.33
N TYR A 356 -6.03 -21.77 -5.90
CA TYR A 356 -5.42 -22.33 -7.11
C TYR A 356 -5.48 -21.39 -8.34
N PHE A 357 -6.42 -20.46 -8.34
CA PHE A 357 -6.58 -19.52 -9.44
C PHE A 357 -5.84 -18.19 -9.24
N ALA A 358 -5.37 -17.91 -8.04
CA ALA A 358 -4.65 -16.70 -7.70
C ALA A 358 -3.14 -16.79 -8.01
N TYR A 359 -2.61 -18.01 -8.15
CA TYR A 359 -1.18 -18.27 -8.33
C TYR A 359 -0.87 -19.06 -9.59
N PRO A 360 0.39 -18.99 -10.12
CA PRO A 360 0.83 -19.82 -11.21
C PRO A 360 0.71 -21.30 -10.90
N HIS A 361 0.36 -22.10 -11.92
CA HIS A 361 0.27 -23.55 -11.78
C HIS A 361 1.65 -24.19 -11.80
N CYS A 362 1.97 -24.97 -10.79
CA CYS A 362 3.25 -25.67 -10.66
C CYS A 362 3.16 -27.06 -11.32
N THR A 363 3.50 -27.12 -12.59
CA THR A 363 3.44 -28.36 -13.40
C THR A 363 4.79 -28.77 -13.97
N GLY A 364 5.84 -28.09 -13.56
CA GLY A 364 7.20 -28.35 -14.03
C GLY A 364 7.67 -29.79 -13.69
N PRO A 365 8.42 -30.44 -14.59
CA PRO A 365 8.83 -31.84 -14.42
C PRO A 365 10.04 -32.03 -13.52
N LEU A 366 10.73 -30.93 -13.14
CA LEU A 366 11.99 -31.01 -12.39
C LEU A 366 11.74 -31.36 -10.93
N THR A 367 12.54 -32.26 -10.39
CA THR A 367 12.48 -32.68 -8.97
C THR A 367 13.81 -32.41 -8.25
N TYR A 368 13.78 -32.34 -6.92
CA TYR A 368 15.02 -32.27 -6.14
C TYR A 368 15.98 -33.42 -6.43
N ALA A 369 15.46 -34.63 -6.72
CA ALA A 369 16.29 -35.80 -7.03
C ALA A 369 17.16 -35.56 -8.28
N ASP A 370 16.63 -34.86 -9.29
CA ASP A 370 17.37 -34.57 -10.52
C ASP A 370 18.57 -33.65 -10.27
N LEU A 371 18.47 -32.72 -9.31
CA LEU A 371 19.53 -31.78 -8.96
C LEU A 371 20.53 -32.31 -7.94
N SER A 372 20.10 -33.13 -7.01
CA SER A 372 20.94 -33.59 -5.89
C SER A 372 22.20 -34.36 -6.31
N PHE A 373 22.22 -34.86 -7.54
CA PHE A 373 23.35 -35.59 -8.13
C PHE A 373 24.25 -34.74 -9.02
N SER A 374 23.89 -33.48 -9.29
CA SER A 374 24.72 -32.56 -10.08
C SER A 374 26.03 -32.22 -9.34
N PRO A 375 27.21 -32.31 -10.03
CA PRO A 375 28.48 -31.86 -9.45
C PRO A 375 28.49 -30.36 -9.04
N SER A 376 27.82 -29.50 -9.83
CA SER A 376 27.73 -28.05 -9.60
C SER A 376 26.94 -27.76 -8.34
N SER A 377 25.80 -28.43 -8.12
CA SER A 377 24.97 -28.29 -6.92
C SER A 377 25.71 -28.64 -5.64
N ARG A 378 26.55 -29.71 -5.68
CA ARG A 378 27.40 -30.10 -4.53
C ARG A 378 28.46 -29.06 -4.22
N THR A 379 29.03 -28.43 -5.23
CA THR A 379 30.04 -27.37 -5.07
C THR A 379 29.42 -26.11 -4.50
N ALA A 380 28.26 -25.69 -4.99
CA ALA A 380 27.51 -24.52 -4.50
C ALA A 380 27.08 -24.74 -3.03
N ALA A 381 26.50 -25.87 -2.69
CA ALA A 381 26.13 -26.20 -1.30
C ALA A 381 27.32 -26.30 -0.34
N ALA A 382 28.50 -26.75 -0.84
CA ALA A 382 29.72 -26.84 -0.04
C ALA A 382 30.41 -25.47 0.16
N ALA A 383 30.13 -24.48 -0.68
CA ALA A 383 30.67 -23.12 -0.61
C ALA A 383 30.02 -22.26 0.49
N ILE A 384 28.89 -22.71 1.06
CA ILE A 384 28.24 -21.99 2.16
C ILE A 384 29.13 -22.12 3.42
N PRO A 385 29.63 -20.99 3.98
CA PRO A 385 30.55 -21.02 5.12
C PRO A 385 29.85 -21.64 6.35
N LYS A 386 30.31 -22.78 6.80
CA LYS A 386 29.80 -23.43 8.01
C LYS A 386 30.15 -22.68 9.31
N GLU A 387 31.03 -21.71 9.23
CA GLU A 387 31.57 -20.94 10.37
C GLU A 387 30.60 -19.92 10.95
N ARG A 388 29.46 -19.67 10.28
CA ARG A 388 28.39 -18.79 10.79
C ARG A 388 27.47 -19.43 11.83
N PHE A 389 27.68 -20.71 12.17
CA PHE A 389 26.87 -21.46 13.14
C PHE A 389 27.40 -21.44 14.55
N LEU A 390 28.41 -20.65 14.85
CA LEU A 390 28.81 -20.41 16.23
C LEU A 390 27.73 -19.56 16.86
N GLU A 391 27.06 -20.17 17.86
CA GLU A 391 26.05 -19.53 18.69
C GLU A 391 26.53 -18.14 19.11
N PRO A 392 25.65 -17.10 19.06
CA PRO A 392 25.97 -15.89 19.78
C PRO A 392 26.21 -16.31 21.23
N GLU A 393 27.39 -16.03 21.77
CA GLU A 393 27.69 -16.25 23.18
C GLU A 393 26.56 -15.64 24.00
N GLU A 394 25.91 -16.45 24.81
CA GLU A 394 25.03 -15.99 25.87
C GLU A 394 25.81 -14.98 26.72
N ASN A 395 25.65 -13.69 26.43
CA ASN A 395 26.01 -12.65 27.36
C ASN A 395 24.99 -12.68 28.50
N THR A 396 25.24 -13.55 29.47
CA THR A 396 24.69 -13.51 30.82
C THR A 396 25.53 -12.54 31.66
N PRO A 397 24.95 -11.90 32.67
CA PRO A 397 24.12 -10.72 32.84
C PRO A 397 24.87 -9.42 33.02
#